data_3d672177a8c47d641156954287db4a84
#
_entry.id   3d672177a8c47d641156954287db4a84
#
_cell.length_a   1.000
_cell.length_b   1.000
_cell.length_c   1.000
_cell.angle_alpha   90.00
_cell.angle_beta   90.00
_cell.angle_gamma   90.00
#
_symmetry.space_group_name_H-M   'P 1'
#
loop_
_entity.id
_entity.type
_entity.pdbx_description
1 polymer ?
#
loop_
_entity_poly.entity_id
_entity_poly.type
_entity_poly.pdbx_seq_one_letter_code
_entity_poly.pdbx_strand_id
1 'polypeptide(L)'
;MSKYTVLVVGMGKRGMHHATTFNANPKFKVTGICDIDAARLDAAAAKLGNPQKGADAAGLAKALKPDVFCFCTLPNLRLPMIRAALEAGAKLIAFEKPVALTSAEVFALRDPIRQAGAKAVVSHQHRYGKHYQKVKEIIASGALGRVHTVYGSATGWMTHMLSHLIDYTCWFNNYAPGVWAMAQAAGKS
;
A
#
# COMPACT_ATOMS: atom_id res chain seq x y z
N MET A 1 -25.82 -6.87 -1.50
CA MET A 1 -24.69 -6.74 -2.44
C MET A 1 -23.60 -7.75 -2.08
N SER A 2 -23.01 -8.44 -3.05
CA SER A 2 -21.88 -9.35 -2.81
C SER A 2 -20.67 -8.53 -2.31
N LYS A 3 -19.95 -9.08 -1.34
CA LYS A 3 -18.72 -8.45 -0.83
C LYS A 3 -17.56 -8.73 -1.78
N TYR A 4 -16.64 -7.77 -1.91
CA TYR A 4 -15.36 -7.99 -2.58
C TYR A 4 -14.50 -8.97 -1.78
N THR A 5 -13.98 -9.99 -2.43
CA THR A 5 -13.10 -10.99 -1.83
C THR A 5 -11.67 -10.46 -1.74
N VAL A 6 -10.99 -10.75 -0.62
CA VAL A 6 -9.65 -10.24 -0.34
C VAL A 6 -8.72 -11.39 0.04
N LEU A 7 -7.58 -11.47 -0.64
CA LEU A 7 -6.42 -12.25 -0.20
C LEU A 7 -5.39 -11.30 0.40
N VAL A 8 -4.90 -11.60 1.61
CA VAL A 8 -3.85 -10.82 2.26
C VAL A 8 -2.59 -11.67 2.42
N VAL A 9 -1.46 -11.18 1.89
CA VAL A 9 -0.16 -11.87 1.91
C VAL A 9 0.82 -11.13 2.84
N GLY A 10 1.46 -11.89 3.72
CA GLY A 10 2.35 -11.38 4.77
C GLY A 10 1.57 -11.03 6.04
N MET A 11 1.44 -11.97 6.99
CA MET A 11 0.66 -11.84 8.23
C MET A 11 1.45 -11.25 9.40
N GLY A 12 2.49 -10.48 9.14
CA GLY A 12 3.14 -9.63 10.13
C GLY A 12 2.22 -8.51 10.63
N LYS A 13 2.77 -7.58 11.44
CA LYS A 13 2.00 -6.47 12.05
C LYS A 13 1.16 -5.68 11.02
N ARG A 14 1.71 -5.36 9.85
CA ARG A 14 1.00 -4.59 8.81
C ARG A 14 -0.06 -5.42 8.10
N GLY A 15 0.25 -6.65 7.71
CA GLY A 15 -0.73 -7.51 7.06
C GLY A 15 -1.93 -7.82 7.95
N MET A 16 -1.70 -8.09 9.23
CA MET A 16 -2.77 -8.28 10.20
C MET A 16 -3.64 -7.03 10.35
N HIS A 17 -3.02 -5.84 10.37
CA HIS A 17 -3.76 -4.57 10.39
C HIS A 17 -4.65 -4.41 9.14
N HIS A 18 -4.11 -4.64 7.94
CA HIS A 18 -4.91 -4.57 6.70
C HIS A 18 -6.04 -5.61 6.70
N ALA A 19 -5.75 -6.86 7.05
CA ALA A 19 -6.75 -7.93 7.08
C ALA A 19 -7.91 -7.62 8.04
N THR A 20 -7.60 -7.13 9.24
CA THR A 20 -8.60 -6.70 10.22
C THR A 20 -9.42 -5.53 9.69
N THR A 21 -8.78 -4.55 9.06
CA THR A 21 -9.46 -3.39 8.49
C THR A 21 -10.39 -3.78 7.34
N PHE A 22 -9.95 -4.68 6.45
CA PHE A 22 -10.82 -5.22 5.40
C PHE A 22 -12.03 -5.95 5.98
N ASN A 23 -11.84 -6.81 6.97
CA ASN A 23 -12.96 -7.54 7.60
C ASN A 23 -13.94 -6.63 8.35
N ALA A 24 -13.45 -5.53 8.92
CA ALA A 24 -14.32 -4.55 9.60
C ALA A 24 -15.17 -3.73 8.61
N ASN A 25 -14.79 -3.68 7.33
CA ASN A 25 -15.54 -2.94 6.32
C ASN A 25 -16.62 -3.85 5.68
N PRO A 26 -17.91 -3.46 5.70
CA PRO A 26 -19.01 -4.29 5.21
C PRO A 26 -18.92 -4.63 3.71
N LYS A 27 -18.13 -3.89 2.93
CA LYS A 27 -17.95 -4.13 1.49
C LYS A 27 -16.95 -5.23 1.16
N PHE A 28 -16.13 -5.67 2.13
CA PHE A 28 -15.06 -6.64 1.91
C PHE A 28 -15.24 -7.90 2.76
N LYS A 29 -14.59 -8.96 2.32
CA LYS A 29 -14.43 -10.22 3.07
C LYS A 29 -13.04 -10.76 2.81
N VAL A 30 -12.25 -10.96 3.85
CA VAL A 30 -10.96 -11.67 3.75
C VAL A 30 -11.28 -13.16 3.58
N THR A 31 -11.03 -13.67 2.37
CA THR A 31 -11.27 -15.08 2.00
C THR A 31 -10.01 -15.91 2.06
N GLY A 32 -8.83 -15.26 2.03
CA GLY A 32 -7.54 -15.93 2.12
C GLY A 32 -6.49 -15.11 2.86
N ILE A 33 -5.58 -15.81 3.52
CA ILE A 33 -4.37 -15.25 4.13
C ILE A 33 -3.16 -16.11 3.77
N CYS A 34 -2.01 -15.46 3.54
CA CYS A 34 -0.78 -16.15 3.17
C CYS A 34 0.39 -15.63 4.00
N ASP A 35 1.20 -16.52 4.54
CA ASP A 35 2.50 -16.23 5.14
C ASP A 35 3.37 -17.48 5.09
N ILE A 36 4.68 -17.35 5.08
CA ILE A 36 5.63 -18.47 5.20
C ILE A 36 5.71 -19.02 6.63
N ASP A 37 5.28 -18.23 7.62
CA ASP A 37 5.28 -18.58 9.04
C ASP A 37 3.92 -19.19 9.42
N ALA A 38 3.90 -20.49 9.69
CA ALA A 38 2.68 -21.23 10.05
C ALA A 38 2.05 -20.71 11.35
N ALA A 39 2.85 -20.33 12.35
CA ALA A 39 2.33 -19.81 13.61
C ALA A 39 1.60 -18.48 13.43
N ARG A 40 2.12 -17.60 12.56
CA ARG A 40 1.42 -16.36 12.19
C ARG A 40 0.12 -16.63 11.44
N LEU A 41 0.10 -17.62 10.56
CA LEU A 41 -1.12 -18.02 9.84
C LEU A 41 -2.19 -18.51 10.80
N ASP A 42 -1.84 -19.36 11.74
CA ASP A 42 -2.79 -19.90 12.71
C ASP A 42 -3.36 -18.82 13.62
N ALA A 43 -2.49 -17.96 14.15
CA ALA A 43 -2.90 -16.83 14.98
C ALA A 43 -3.78 -15.82 14.21
N ALA A 44 -3.50 -15.60 12.94
CA ALA A 44 -4.29 -14.71 12.08
C ALA A 44 -5.64 -15.35 11.72
N ALA A 45 -5.66 -16.63 11.36
CA ALA A 45 -6.89 -17.35 11.00
C ALA A 45 -7.92 -17.31 12.13
N ALA A 46 -7.49 -17.61 13.37
CA ALA A 46 -8.36 -17.55 14.54
C ALA A 46 -9.03 -16.19 14.75
N LYS A 47 -8.32 -15.08 14.44
CA LYS A 47 -8.84 -13.71 14.59
C LYS A 47 -9.71 -13.24 13.42
N LEU A 48 -9.55 -13.84 12.25
CA LEU A 48 -10.19 -13.40 11.00
C LEU A 48 -11.38 -14.26 10.56
N GLY A 49 -11.81 -15.20 11.39
CA GLY A 49 -12.94 -16.07 11.07
C GLY A 49 -12.55 -17.23 10.14
N ASN A 50 -11.34 -17.75 10.29
CA ASN A 50 -10.79 -18.91 9.59
C ASN A 50 -10.86 -18.82 8.05
N PRO A 51 -10.29 -17.76 7.43
CA PRO A 51 -10.14 -17.72 5.98
C PRO A 51 -9.22 -18.85 5.51
N GLN A 52 -9.26 -19.17 4.22
CA GLN A 52 -8.32 -20.13 3.64
C GLN A 52 -6.88 -19.64 3.86
N LYS A 53 -5.98 -20.52 4.28
CA LYS A 53 -4.59 -20.17 4.59
C LYS A 53 -3.61 -21.01 3.79
N GLY A 54 -2.45 -20.45 3.48
CA GLY A 54 -1.39 -21.15 2.76
C GLY A 54 -0.07 -20.40 2.78
N ALA A 55 1.02 -21.08 2.43
CA ALA A 55 2.36 -20.50 2.34
C ALA A 55 2.72 -20.05 0.91
N ASP A 56 2.00 -20.54 -0.10
CA ASP A 56 2.18 -20.15 -1.50
C ASP A 56 1.14 -19.12 -1.92
N ALA A 57 1.60 -17.88 -2.08
CA ALA A 57 0.74 -16.76 -2.45
C ALA A 57 0.15 -16.89 -3.86
N ALA A 58 0.92 -17.39 -4.82
CA ALA A 58 0.49 -17.52 -6.21
C ALA A 58 -0.55 -18.65 -6.36
N GLY A 59 -0.27 -19.81 -5.77
CA GLY A 59 -1.21 -20.94 -5.76
C GLY A 59 -2.52 -20.59 -5.07
N LEU A 60 -2.45 -19.90 -3.93
CA LEU A 60 -3.63 -19.49 -3.20
C LEU A 60 -4.43 -18.42 -3.96
N ALA A 61 -3.77 -17.47 -4.60
CA ALA A 61 -4.41 -16.46 -5.45
C ALA A 61 -5.14 -17.10 -6.64
N LYS A 62 -4.49 -18.04 -7.32
CA LYS A 62 -5.07 -18.79 -8.44
C LYS A 62 -6.32 -19.59 -8.03
N ALA A 63 -6.28 -20.19 -6.84
CA ALA A 63 -7.42 -20.96 -6.30
C ALA A 63 -8.58 -20.05 -5.90
N LEU A 64 -8.32 -18.93 -5.24
CA LEU A 64 -9.34 -18.03 -4.69
C LEU A 64 -9.87 -17.01 -5.69
N LYS A 65 -9.09 -16.62 -6.69
CA LYS A 65 -9.38 -15.54 -7.64
C LYS A 65 -9.93 -14.29 -6.94
N PRO A 66 -9.17 -13.68 -6.00
CA PRO A 66 -9.65 -12.59 -5.18
C PRO A 66 -9.89 -11.32 -6.01
N ASP A 67 -10.93 -10.54 -5.68
CA ASP A 67 -11.12 -9.20 -6.26
C ASP A 67 -9.99 -8.25 -5.84
N VAL A 68 -9.49 -8.40 -4.61
CA VAL A 68 -8.42 -7.59 -4.02
C VAL A 68 -7.26 -8.48 -3.59
N PHE A 69 -6.09 -8.21 -4.10
CA PHE A 69 -4.84 -8.83 -3.66
C PHE A 69 -4.04 -7.80 -2.85
N CYS A 70 -3.99 -8.00 -1.54
CA CYS A 70 -3.25 -7.13 -0.62
C CYS A 70 -1.97 -7.84 -0.15
N PHE A 71 -0.81 -7.17 -0.20
CA PHE A 71 0.41 -7.79 0.29
C PHE A 71 1.32 -6.83 1.07
N CYS A 72 1.91 -7.36 2.14
CA CYS A 72 2.76 -6.66 3.10
C CYS A 72 4.13 -7.34 3.20
N THR A 73 4.73 -7.59 2.05
CA THR A 73 6.04 -8.23 1.91
C THR A 73 7.17 -7.22 1.78
N LEU A 74 8.42 -7.67 1.74
CA LEU A 74 9.57 -6.83 1.47
C LEU A 74 9.54 -6.26 0.04
N PRO A 75 10.19 -5.11 -0.23
CA PRO A 75 10.17 -4.45 -1.54
C PRO A 75 10.65 -5.32 -2.71
N ASN A 76 11.66 -6.16 -2.50
CA ASN A 76 12.19 -7.08 -3.51
C ASN A 76 11.18 -8.14 -4.00
N LEU A 77 10.09 -8.36 -3.26
CA LEU A 77 9.02 -9.27 -3.64
C LEU A 77 7.84 -8.59 -4.36
N ARG A 78 7.93 -7.29 -4.66
CA ARG A 78 6.82 -6.53 -5.29
C ARG A 78 6.42 -7.13 -6.64
N LEU A 79 7.38 -7.32 -7.54
CA LEU A 79 7.09 -7.79 -8.89
C LEU A 79 6.49 -9.21 -8.91
N PRO A 80 7.04 -10.21 -8.21
CA PRO A 80 6.39 -11.52 -8.10
C PRO A 80 4.96 -11.46 -7.56
N MET A 81 4.71 -10.65 -6.52
CA MET A 81 3.37 -10.51 -5.94
C MET A 81 2.38 -9.86 -6.90
N ILE A 82 2.81 -8.82 -7.61
CA ILE A 82 1.97 -8.16 -8.62
C ILE A 82 1.63 -9.12 -9.76
N ARG A 83 2.61 -9.90 -10.24
CA ARG A 83 2.35 -10.91 -11.27
C ARG A 83 1.34 -11.95 -10.81
N ALA A 84 1.51 -12.50 -9.61
CA ALA A 84 0.57 -13.45 -9.03
C ALA A 84 -0.86 -12.86 -8.90
N ALA A 85 -0.97 -11.59 -8.50
CA ALA A 85 -2.25 -10.88 -8.42
C ALA A 85 -2.92 -10.75 -9.80
N LEU A 86 -2.16 -10.34 -10.82
CA LEU A 86 -2.66 -10.14 -12.18
C LEU A 86 -3.05 -11.47 -12.84
N GLU A 87 -2.24 -12.52 -12.69
CA GLU A 87 -2.53 -13.88 -13.18
C GLU A 87 -3.79 -14.46 -12.54
N ALA A 88 -4.08 -14.12 -11.28
CA ALA A 88 -5.31 -14.51 -10.59
C ALA A 88 -6.54 -13.65 -10.99
N GLY A 89 -6.35 -12.59 -11.78
CA GLY A 89 -7.42 -11.68 -12.22
C GLY A 89 -7.86 -10.67 -11.16
N ALA A 90 -6.99 -10.33 -10.19
CA ALA A 90 -7.31 -9.32 -9.19
C ALA A 90 -7.55 -7.94 -9.84
N LYS A 91 -8.64 -7.30 -9.44
CA LYS A 91 -9.04 -5.97 -9.96
C LYS A 91 -8.34 -4.83 -9.21
N LEU A 92 -7.99 -5.07 -7.96
CA LEU A 92 -7.29 -4.12 -7.11
C LEU A 92 -6.09 -4.79 -6.44
N ILE A 93 -4.93 -4.15 -6.55
CA ILE A 93 -3.69 -4.57 -5.91
C ILE A 93 -3.33 -3.53 -4.86
N ALA A 94 -3.30 -3.93 -3.58
CA ALA A 94 -2.95 -3.05 -2.47
C ALA A 94 -1.64 -3.50 -1.83
N PHE A 95 -0.70 -2.58 -1.58
CA PHE A 95 0.57 -2.94 -0.98
C PHE A 95 1.23 -1.81 -0.19
N GLU A 96 2.20 -2.19 0.62
CA GLU A 96 2.91 -1.28 1.51
C GLU A 96 3.98 -0.46 0.78
N LYS A 97 4.22 0.73 1.32
CA LYS A 97 5.37 1.58 0.92
C LYS A 97 6.71 0.95 1.40
N PRO A 98 7.86 1.26 0.83
CA PRO A 98 8.01 2.00 -0.42
C PRO A 98 7.55 1.17 -1.61
N VAL A 99 7.20 1.85 -2.70
CA VAL A 99 6.75 1.18 -3.93
C VAL A 99 7.81 0.22 -4.44
N ALA A 100 9.04 0.71 -4.56
CA ALA A 100 10.21 -0.01 -5.06
C ALA A 100 11.48 0.63 -4.48
N LEU A 101 12.63 0.04 -4.73
CA LEU A 101 13.93 0.55 -4.29
C LEU A 101 14.58 1.46 -5.34
N THR A 102 14.20 1.33 -6.60
CA THR A 102 14.71 2.13 -7.71
C THR A 102 13.58 2.64 -8.61
N SER A 103 13.83 3.70 -9.38
CA SER A 103 12.88 4.21 -10.37
C SER A 103 12.59 3.20 -11.49
N ALA A 104 13.59 2.44 -11.92
CA ALA A 104 13.40 1.40 -12.91
C ALA A 104 12.41 0.33 -12.44
N GLU A 105 12.52 -0.11 -11.19
CA GLU A 105 11.55 -1.04 -10.59
C GLU A 105 10.13 -0.44 -10.56
N VAL A 106 9.97 0.86 -10.25
CA VAL A 106 8.65 1.50 -10.27
C VAL A 106 7.97 1.33 -11.63
N PHE A 107 8.70 1.55 -12.72
CA PHE A 107 8.15 1.36 -14.08
C PHE A 107 7.86 -0.11 -14.38
N ALA A 108 8.73 -1.03 -13.96
CA ALA A 108 8.50 -2.46 -14.10
C ALA A 108 7.25 -2.97 -13.35
N LEU A 109 6.87 -2.31 -12.25
CA LEU A 109 5.63 -2.61 -11.54
C LEU A 109 4.41 -1.95 -12.17
N ARG A 110 4.54 -0.70 -12.60
CA ARG A 110 3.44 0.11 -13.16
C ARG A 110 2.90 -0.46 -14.46
N ASP A 111 3.79 -0.83 -15.36
CA ASP A 111 3.41 -1.15 -16.73
C ASP A 111 2.54 -2.42 -16.84
N PRO A 112 2.84 -3.54 -16.17
CA PRO A 112 1.95 -4.70 -16.14
C PRO A 112 0.57 -4.40 -15.52
N ILE A 113 0.51 -3.60 -14.46
CA ILE A 113 -0.76 -3.22 -13.82
C ILE A 113 -1.63 -2.42 -14.80
N ARG A 114 -1.04 -1.45 -15.52
CA ARG A 114 -1.75 -0.64 -16.52
C ARG A 114 -2.23 -1.46 -17.70
N GLN A 115 -1.39 -2.35 -18.21
CA GLN A 115 -1.73 -3.24 -19.34
C GLN A 115 -2.89 -4.17 -18.99
N ALA A 116 -2.94 -4.66 -17.76
CA ALA A 116 -4.03 -5.51 -17.28
C ALA A 116 -5.32 -4.73 -16.92
N GLY A 117 -5.32 -3.40 -16.97
CA GLY A 117 -6.45 -2.57 -16.53
C GLY A 117 -6.74 -2.65 -15.03
N ALA A 118 -5.85 -3.22 -14.23
CA ALA A 118 -6.01 -3.32 -12.79
C ALA A 118 -5.72 -1.97 -12.10
N LYS A 119 -6.27 -1.80 -10.91
CA LYS A 119 -5.99 -0.63 -10.06
C LYS A 119 -4.94 -1.00 -9.02
N ALA A 120 -4.10 -0.04 -8.63
CA ALA A 120 -3.13 -0.22 -7.56
C ALA A 120 -3.26 0.88 -6.50
N VAL A 121 -3.09 0.49 -5.24
CA VAL A 121 -3.05 1.40 -4.10
C VAL A 121 -1.82 1.11 -3.27
N VAL A 122 -0.98 2.13 -3.09
CA VAL A 122 0.17 2.09 -2.19
C VAL A 122 -0.23 2.71 -0.84
N SER A 123 0.16 2.08 0.25
CA SER A 123 -0.23 2.48 1.61
C SER A 123 0.46 3.77 2.07
N HIS A 124 0.07 4.91 1.50
CA HIS A 124 0.38 6.25 1.99
C HIS A 124 -0.85 6.79 2.77
N GLN A 125 -1.13 6.14 3.90
CA GLN A 125 -2.37 6.31 4.65
C GLN A 125 -2.55 7.70 5.27
N HIS A 126 -1.52 8.51 5.42
CA HIS A 126 -1.61 9.84 6.04
C HIS A 126 -2.60 10.74 5.32
N ARG A 127 -2.63 10.70 3.97
CA ARG A 127 -3.56 11.52 3.18
C ARG A 127 -5.04 11.26 3.47
N TYR A 128 -5.38 10.12 4.05
CA TYR A 128 -6.76 9.77 4.44
C TYR A 128 -7.09 10.16 5.89
N GLY A 129 -6.12 10.68 6.64
CA GLY A 129 -6.33 11.20 7.99
C GLY A 129 -7.10 12.52 7.97
N LYS A 130 -8.11 12.66 8.84
CA LYS A 130 -8.99 13.84 8.89
C LYS A 130 -8.23 15.17 8.99
N HIS A 131 -7.15 15.21 9.77
CA HIS A 131 -6.33 16.40 9.93
C HIS A 131 -5.56 16.75 8.64
N TYR A 132 -5.01 15.78 7.92
CA TYR A 132 -4.37 16.05 6.62
C TYR A 132 -5.37 16.48 5.55
N GLN A 133 -6.56 15.88 5.54
CA GLN A 133 -7.66 16.29 4.68
C GLN A 133 -8.06 17.74 4.97
N LYS A 134 -8.15 18.11 6.26
CA LYS A 134 -8.47 19.48 6.65
C LYS A 134 -7.43 20.49 6.19
N VAL A 135 -6.14 20.17 6.30
CA VAL A 135 -5.08 21.02 5.76
C VAL A 135 -5.25 21.20 4.23
N LYS A 136 -5.55 20.11 3.51
CA LYS A 136 -5.79 20.16 2.07
C LYS A 136 -7.00 21.03 1.70
N GLU A 137 -8.09 20.94 2.45
CA GLU A 137 -9.28 21.80 2.28
C GLU A 137 -8.94 23.28 2.47
N ILE A 138 -8.19 23.62 3.53
CA ILE A 138 -7.78 25.01 3.81
C ILE A 138 -6.91 25.55 2.67
N ILE A 139 -5.96 24.75 2.17
CA ILE A 139 -5.13 25.15 1.01
C ILE A 139 -6.03 25.37 -0.22
N ALA A 140 -6.95 24.44 -0.49
CA ALA A 140 -7.81 24.49 -1.66
C ALA A 140 -8.83 25.65 -1.61
N SER A 141 -9.25 26.08 -0.42
CA SER A 141 -10.16 27.23 -0.25
C SER A 141 -9.55 28.57 -0.61
N GLY A 142 -8.24 28.67 -0.75
CA GLY A 142 -7.53 29.92 -0.99
C GLY A 142 -7.39 30.82 0.25
N ALA A 143 -7.84 30.39 1.41
CA ALA A 143 -7.76 31.16 2.67
C ALA A 143 -6.32 31.54 3.07
N LEU A 144 -5.33 30.78 2.62
CA LEU A 144 -3.90 31.07 2.83
C LEU A 144 -3.28 31.90 1.72
N GLY A 145 -4.05 32.31 0.70
CA GLY A 145 -3.51 32.89 -0.51
C GLY A 145 -2.64 31.89 -1.27
N ARG A 146 -1.62 32.39 -1.96
CA ARG A 146 -0.66 31.55 -2.68
C ARG A 146 0.30 30.86 -1.69
N VAL A 147 0.27 29.53 -1.64
CA VAL A 147 1.25 28.76 -0.86
C VAL A 147 2.61 28.81 -1.55
N HIS A 148 3.62 29.33 -0.87
CA HIS A 148 4.99 29.45 -1.37
C HIS A 148 5.90 28.34 -0.85
N THR A 149 5.67 27.87 0.35
CA THR A 149 6.55 26.92 1.03
C THR A 149 5.73 25.91 1.81
N VAL A 150 6.14 24.67 1.76
CA VAL A 150 5.62 23.58 2.60
C VAL A 150 6.79 23.00 3.39
N TYR A 151 6.75 23.11 4.71
CA TYR A 151 7.70 22.46 5.60
C TYR A 151 7.14 21.13 6.09
N GLY A 152 7.92 20.06 5.91
CA GLY A 152 7.63 18.75 6.46
C GLY A 152 8.74 18.31 7.40
N SER A 153 8.39 17.84 8.59
CA SER A 153 9.31 17.27 9.56
C SER A 153 8.77 15.96 10.09
N ALA A 154 9.64 14.99 10.31
CA ALA A 154 9.29 13.74 10.96
C ALA A 154 10.48 13.18 11.72
N THR A 155 10.18 12.49 12.81
CA THR A 155 11.16 11.66 13.54
C THR A 155 11.17 10.26 12.96
N GLY A 156 12.33 9.59 13.04
CA GLY A 156 12.49 8.22 12.58
C GLY A 156 13.43 8.09 11.38
N TRP A 157 13.53 6.88 10.87
CA TRP A 157 14.44 6.58 9.77
C TRP A 157 13.93 7.18 8.45
N MET A 158 14.84 7.77 7.69
CA MET A 158 14.55 8.36 6.39
C MET A 158 13.79 7.40 5.46
N THR A 159 14.23 6.16 5.36
CA THR A 159 13.60 5.12 4.54
C THR A 159 12.16 4.79 4.97
N HIS A 160 11.81 5.04 6.24
CA HIS A 160 10.45 4.82 6.74
C HIS A 160 9.53 6.01 6.56
N MET A 161 10.03 7.22 6.78
CA MET A 161 9.19 8.42 6.90
C MET A 161 9.25 9.33 5.68
N LEU A 162 10.37 9.37 4.96
CA LEU A 162 10.57 10.30 3.85
C LEU A 162 9.51 10.12 2.74
N SER A 163 9.15 8.88 2.41
CA SER A 163 8.12 8.64 1.39
C SER A 163 6.75 9.20 1.79
N HIS A 164 6.41 9.19 3.08
CA HIS A 164 5.20 9.84 3.57
C HIS A 164 5.29 11.36 3.49
N LEU A 165 6.43 11.96 3.91
CA LEU A 165 6.67 13.39 3.81
C LEU A 165 6.53 13.89 2.37
N ILE A 166 7.21 13.23 1.43
CA ILE A 166 7.14 13.56 0.00
C ILE A 166 5.70 13.41 -0.52
N ASP A 167 5.01 12.32 -0.16
CA ASP A 167 3.66 12.06 -0.64
C ASP A 167 2.70 13.19 -0.28
N TYR A 168 2.61 13.60 0.97
CA TYR A 168 1.65 14.63 1.35
C TYR A 168 2.11 16.05 1.03
N THR A 169 3.41 16.35 0.99
CA THR A 169 3.88 17.65 0.51
C THR A 169 3.60 17.84 -0.97
N CYS A 170 3.83 16.82 -1.80
CA CYS A 170 3.43 16.83 -3.20
C CYS A 170 1.91 16.96 -3.36
N TRP A 171 1.14 16.24 -2.54
CA TRP A 171 -0.32 16.31 -2.55
C TRP A 171 -0.83 17.71 -2.18
N PHE A 172 -0.25 18.36 -1.16
CA PHE A 172 -0.60 19.75 -0.80
C PHE A 172 -0.30 20.73 -1.93
N ASN A 173 0.74 20.48 -2.72
CA ASN A 173 1.09 21.26 -3.92
C ASN A 173 0.41 20.75 -5.21
N ASN A 174 -0.72 20.03 -5.12
CA ASN A 174 -1.46 19.51 -6.27
C ASN A 174 -0.62 18.67 -7.24
N TYR A 175 0.46 18.01 -6.76
CA TYR A 175 1.39 17.25 -7.58
C TYR A 175 2.02 18.05 -8.72
N ALA A 176 2.22 19.35 -8.53
CA ALA A 176 2.98 20.16 -9.49
C ALA A 176 4.36 19.52 -9.73
N PRO A 177 4.81 19.44 -10.99
CA PRO A 177 6.11 18.85 -11.32
C PRO A 177 7.26 19.52 -10.57
N GLY A 178 8.18 18.71 -10.01
CA GLY A 178 9.42 19.22 -9.43
C GLY A 178 10.33 19.77 -10.51
N VAL A 179 10.90 20.95 -10.27
CA VAL A 179 11.86 21.59 -11.19
C VAL A 179 13.29 21.17 -10.83
N TRP A 180 13.59 21.11 -9.53
CA TRP A 180 14.89 20.66 -9.02
C TRP A 180 14.72 20.07 -7.63
N ALA A 181 15.71 19.32 -7.18
CA ALA A 181 15.78 18.78 -5.82
C ALA A 181 17.22 18.89 -5.31
N MET A 182 17.38 19.19 -4.03
CA MET A 182 18.65 19.14 -3.32
C MET A 182 18.46 18.32 -2.05
N ALA A 183 19.43 17.49 -1.73
CA ALA A 183 19.40 16.68 -0.53
C ALA A 183 20.75 16.72 0.19
N GLN A 184 20.70 16.72 1.50
CA GLN A 184 21.86 16.51 2.36
C GLN A 184 21.55 15.43 3.36
N ALA A 185 22.45 14.47 3.53
CA ALA A 185 22.35 13.43 4.52
C ALA A 185 23.61 13.43 5.38
N ALA A 186 23.43 13.42 6.69
CA ALA A 186 24.48 13.13 7.64
C ALA A 186 24.27 11.73 8.21
N GLY A 187 25.28 10.90 8.23
CA GLY A 187 25.20 9.55 8.77
C GLY A 187 26.49 8.76 8.53
N LYS A 188 26.61 7.65 9.25
CA LYS A 188 27.67 6.68 8.97
C LYS A 188 27.29 5.89 7.72
N SER A 189 28.19 5.83 6.75
CA SER A 189 28.13 4.93 5.61
C SER A 189 28.22 3.47 6.06
#